data_986a0eafb0e5e0c6d3ae53f2e10a4475
#
_entry.id   986a0eafb0e5e0c6d3ae53f2e10a4475
#
_cell.length_a   1.000
_cell.length_b   1.000
_cell.length_c   1.000
_cell.angle_alpha   90.00
_cell.angle_beta   90.00
_cell.angle_gamma   90.00
#
_symmetry.space_group_name_H-M   'P 1'
#
loop_
_entity.id
_entity.type
_entity.pdbx_description
1 polymer ?
#
loop_
_entity_poly.entity_id
_entity_poly.type
_entity_poly.pdbx_seq_one_letter_code
_entity_poly.pdbx_strand_id
1 'polypeptide(L)'
;GTISINIPLDSGRRSSCSTRTTHPTFIKRIQEALYTIGISNSIYNPYRLKSKADMVLECCQDTSKKAILESLVDLSCSCAKRGHNVFWDKSGIEIRNAKIKHCGMCLPCLYRRVALDTIGLDNEALLGTDVLHGIKFNLDNKHQKRNRDFNALLYFLKNRMNERTIRQELFFNGIIEKQELDEYTSLALHSYRQVINWLKKKATNEIQIRAGI
;
A
#
# COMPACT_ATOMS: atom_id res chain seq x y z
N GLY A 1 2.43 -3.11 -9.44
CA GLY A 1 1.94 -4.17 -8.62
C GLY A 1 0.68 -3.87 -7.83
N THR A 2 0.64 -4.26 -6.58
CA THR A 2 -0.59 -4.30 -5.74
C THR A 2 -1.35 -2.98 -5.69
N ILE A 3 -0.67 -1.85 -5.60
CA ILE A 3 -1.34 -0.53 -5.54
C ILE A 3 -2.00 -0.20 -6.89
N SER A 4 -1.43 -0.62 -8.01
CA SER A 4 -1.95 -0.30 -9.35
C SER A 4 -3.26 -1.01 -9.68
N ILE A 5 -3.50 -2.20 -9.13
CA ILE A 5 -4.74 -2.96 -9.33
C ILE A 5 -5.92 -2.47 -8.48
N ASN A 6 -5.65 -1.57 -7.53
CA ASN A 6 -6.65 -0.79 -6.78
C ASN A 6 -7.84 -1.60 -6.25
N ILE A 7 -7.58 -2.69 -5.52
CA ILE A 7 -8.63 -3.50 -4.88
C ILE A 7 -9.32 -2.65 -3.81
N PRO A 8 -10.65 -2.48 -3.86
CA PRO A 8 -11.39 -1.74 -2.85
C PRO A 8 -11.42 -2.53 -1.54
N LEU A 9 -10.91 -1.92 -0.47
CA LEU A 9 -10.85 -2.56 0.85
C LEU A 9 -12.22 -2.57 1.55
N ASP A 10 -13.08 -1.60 1.23
CA ASP A 10 -14.47 -1.53 1.70
C ASP A 10 -15.39 -1.00 0.59
N SER A 11 -16.71 -1.11 0.79
CA SER A 11 -17.72 -0.66 -0.18
C SER A 11 -17.66 0.84 -0.47
N GLY A 12 -17.23 1.66 0.48
CA GLY A 12 -17.10 3.10 0.34
C GLY A 12 -15.85 3.55 -0.44
N ARG A 13 -14.98 2.61 -0.83
CA ARG A 13 -13.71 2.91 -1.50
C ARG A 13 -13.60 2.44 -2.96
N ARG A 14 -14.69 2.03 -3.55
CA ARG A 14 -14.69 1.53 -4.95
C ARG A 14 -14.18 2.54 -5.98
N SER A 15 -14.21 3.85 -5.67
CA SER A 15 -13.81 4.89 -6.63
C SER A 15 -12.75 5.87 -6.13
N SER A 16 -12.33 5.81 -4.86
CA SER A 16 -11.75 6.98 -4.19
C SER A 16 -10.24 6.98 -4.01
N CYS A 17 -9.49 5.98 -4.42
CA CYS A 17 -8.16 5.82 -3.84
C CYS A 17 -6.97 5.92 -4.77
N SER A 18 -7.12 6.01 -6.07
CA SER A 18 -5.95 6.18 -6.91
C SER A 18 -6.27 6.69 -8.30
N THR A 19 -5.36 7.47 -8.80
CA THR A 19 -5.18 7.64 -10.23
C THR A 19 -4.92 6.24 -10.81
N ARG A 20 -5.77 5.78 -11.70
CA ARG A 20 -5.63 4.47 -12.36
C ARG A 20 -4.54 4.46 -13.44
N THR A 21 -3.60 5.38 -13.38
CA THR A 21 -2.56 5.60 -14.40
C THR A 21 -1.64 4.41 -14.63
N THR A 22 -1.52 3.53 -13.63
CA THR A 22 -0.69 2.30 -13.74
C THR A 22 -1.55 1.02 -13.72
N HIS A 23 -2.89 1.18 -13.78
CA HIS A 23 -3.79 0.03 -13.85
C HIS A 23 -3.61 -0.70 -15.20
N PRO A 24 -3.54 -2.04 -15.24
CA PRO A 24 -3.27 -2.79 -16.48
C PRO A 24 -4.25 -2.44 -17.61
N THR A 25 -5.52 -2.35 -17.31
CA THR A 25 -6.55 -1.95 -18.30
C THR A 25 -6.31 -0.53 -18.85
N PHE A 26 -5.87 0.42 -18.01
CA PHE A 26 -5.54 1.77 -18.47
C PHE A 26 -4.33 1.77 -19.40
N ILE A 27 -3.26 1.05 -19.04
CA ILE A 27 -2.05 0.93 -19.87
C ILE A 27 -2.41 0.30 -21.22
N LYS A 28 -3.23 -0.76 -21.23
CA LYS A 28 -3.71 -1.40 -22.46
C LYS A 28 -4.48 -0.40 -23.35
N ARG A 29 -5.43 0.34 -22.77
CA ARG A 29 -6.23 1.34 -23.52
C ARG A 29 -5.39 2.49 -24.07
N ILE A 30 -4.42 2.99 -23.30
CA ILE A 30 -3.54 4.05 -23.81
C ILE A 30 -2.63 3.52 -24.92
N GLN A 31 -2.15 2.27 -24.83
CA GLN A 31 -1.37 1.63 -25.87
C GLN A 31 -2.17 1.48 -27.16
N GLU A 32 -3.44 1.02 -27.06
CA GLU A 32 -4.35 0.93 -28.20
C GLU A 32 -4.55 2.32 -28.85
N ALA A 33 -4.80 3.36 -28.05
CA ALA A 33 -4.96 4.72 -28.54
C ALA A 33 -3.70 5.27 -29.25
N LEU A 34 -2.53 4.99 -28.71
CA LEU A 34 -1.25 5.38 -29.34
C LEU A 34 -1.05 4.70 -30.69
N TYR A 35 -1.38 3.41 -30.80
CA TYR A 35 -1.30 2.70 -32.06
C TYR A 35 -2.23 3.28 -33.14
N THR A 36 -3.44 3.74 -32.77
CA THR A 36 -4.39 4.33 -33.75
C THR A 36 -3.88 5.64 -34.36
N ILE A 37 -2.98 6.34 -33.67
CA ILE A 37 -2.37 7.59 -34.18
C ILE A 37 -0.94 7.38 -34.71
N GLY A 38 -0.55 6.12 -34.97
CA GLY A 38 0.73 5.77 -35.58
C GLY A 38 1.93 5.72 -34.63
N ILE A 39 1.71 5.76 -33.32
CA ILE A 39 2.78 5.62 -32.30
C ILE A 39 2.89 4.16 -31.89
N SER A 40 3.94 3.49 -32.34
CA SER A 40 4.17 2.05 -32.13
C SER A 40 5.00 1.70 -30.88
N ASN A 41 5.38 2.70 -30.08
CA ASN A 41 6.17 2.47 -28.87
C ASN A 41 5.38 1.67 -27.83
N SER A 42 5.97 0.59 -27.33
CA SER A 42 5.35 -0.24 -26.30
C SER A 42 5.48 0.39 -24.91
N ILE A 43 4.39 0.38 -24.15
CA ILE A 43 4.40 0.74 -22.74
C ILE A 43 4.51 -0.53 -21.91
N TYR A 44 5.62 -0.68 -21.18
CA TYR A 44 5.88 -1.85 -20.37
C TYR A 44 6.09 -1.49 -18.90
N ASN A 45 5.43 -2.23 -18.00
CA ASN A 45 5.63 -2.11 -16.56
C ASN A 45 6.32 -3.38 -16.02
N PRO A 46 7.65 -3.35 -15.78
CA PRO A 46 8.41 -4.52 -15.31
C PRO A 46 8.01 -4.99 -13.90
N TYR A 47 7.32 -4.14 -13.15
CA TYR A 47 6.89 -4.42 -11.77
C TYR A 47 5.40 -4.74 -11.64
N ARG A 48 4.73 -5.05 -12.75
CA ARG A 48 3.27 -5.26 -12.76
C ARG A 48 2.83 -6.37 -11.80
N LEU A 49 3.63 -7.42 -11.63
CA LEU A 49 3.34 -8.57 -10.78
C LEU A 49 4.19 -8.61 -9.49
N LYS A 50 4.72 -7.47 -9.05
CA LYS A 50 5.51 -7.37 -7.82
C LYS A 50 4.80 -6.52 -6.79
N SER A 51 4.84 -6.95 -5.52
CA SER A 51 4.48 -6.09 -4.40
C SER A 51 5.56 -5.04 -4.16
N LYS A 52 5.29 -4.07 -3.31
CA LYS A 52 6.31 -3.09 -2.93
C LYS A 52 7.45 -3.75 -2.14
N ALA A 53 7.15 -4.76 -1.33
CA ALA A 53 8.14 -5.52 -0.59
C ALA A 53 9.04 -6.33 -1.54
N ASP A 54 8.46 -6.99 -2.55
CA ASP A 54 9.25 -7.73 -3.55
C ASP A 54 10.21 -6.83 -4.30
N MET A 55 9.78 -5.63 -4.68
CA MET A 55 10.63 -4.64 -5.34
C MET A 55 11.82 -4.20 -4.47
N VAL A 56 11.57 -4.00 -3.18
CA VAL A 56 12.62 -3.63 -2.22
C VAL A 56 13.59 -4.79 -1.99
N LEU A 57 13.07 -6.01 -1.81
CA LEU A 57 13.91 -7.21 -1.66
C LEU A 57 14.79 -7.46 -2.88
N GLU A 58 14.23 -7.34 -4.08
CA GLU A 58 15.00 -7.47 -5.33
C GLU A 58 16.10 -6.41 -5.45
N CYS A 59 15.78 -5.16 -5.10
CA CYS A 59 16.77 -4.09 -5.08
C CYS A 59 17.93 -4.41 -4.13
N CYS A 60 17.65 -5.04 -2.98
CA CYS A 60 18.65 -5.40 -1.97
C CYS A 60 19.48 -6.65 -2.31
N GLN A 61 19.15 -7.39 -3.39
CA GLN A 61 20.01 -8.47 -3.88
C GLN A 61 21.33 -7.96 -4.46
N ASP A 62 21.33 -6.74 -4.95
CA ASP A 62 22.50 -6.02 -5.43
C ASP A 62 23.04 -5.12 -4.32
N THR A 63 24.28 -5.35 -3.89
CA THR A 63 24.89 -4.62 -2.78
C THR A 63 24.99 -3.10 -3.03
N SER A 64 25.26 -2.70 -4.28
CA SER A 64 25.36 -1.29 -4.66
C SER A 64 23.99 -0.61 -4.60
N LYS A 65 22.96 -1.26 -5.11
CA LYS A 65 21.58 -0.76 -5.06
C LYS A 65 21.04 -0.72 -3.64
N LYS A 66 21.41 -1.71 -2.80
CA LYS A 66 21.06 -1.73 -1.39
C LYS A 66 21.63 -0.52 -0.67
N ALA A 67 22.92 -0.21 -0.83
CA ALA A 67 23.56 0.95 -0.22
C ALA A 67 22.89 2.28 -0.66
N ILE A 68 22.53 2.41 -1.94
CA ILE A 68 21.79 3.57 -2.45
C ILE A 68 20.40 3.65 -1.79
N LEU A 69 19.66 2.54 -1.72
CA LEU A 69 18.35 2.50 -1.09
C LEU A 69 18.43 2.94 0.38
N GLU A 70 19.38 2.42 1.14
CA GLU A 70 19.60 2.75 2.55
C GLU A 70 19.90 4.25 2.75
N SER A 71 20.69 4.85 1.87
CA SER A 71 21.03 6.28 1.94
C SER A 71 19.86 7.20 1.53
N LEU A 72 18.95 6.75 0.67
CA LEU A 72 17.88 7.58 0.09
C LEU A 72 16.50 7.30 0.69
N VAL A 73 16.32 6.23 1.46
CA VAL A 73 15.01 5.82 1.96
C VAL A 73 14.29 6.93 2.72
N ASP A 74 15.02 7.67 3.57
CA ASP A 74 14.44 8.76 4.37
C ASP A 74 14.19 10.05 3.56
N LEU A 75 14.76 10.17 2.38
CA LEU A 75 14.50 11.27 1.46
C LEU A 75 13.23 11.06 0.64
N SER A 76 12.82 9.80 0.44
CA SER A 76 11.64 9.45 -0.34
C SER A 76 10.34 9.68 0.45
N CYS A 77 9.24 10.01 -0.23
CA CYS A 77 7.93 10.20 0.39
C CYS A 77 6.83 9.46 -0.37
N SER A 78 6.11 8.58 0.33
CA SER A 78 4.94 7.85 -0.19
C SER A 78 3.61 8.33 0.41
N CYS A 79 3.62 9.33 1.29
CA CYS A 79 2.45 9.73 2.07
C CYS A 79 1.41 10.47 1.25
N ALA A 80 0.19 9.92 1.14
CA ALA A 80 -0.94 10.58 0.50
C ALA A 80 -1.58 11.69 1.38
N LYS A 81 -1.23 11.75 2.68
CA LYS A 81 -1.79 12.70 3.67
C LYS A 81 -0.75 13.66 4.24
N ARG A 82 0.33 13.92 3.50
CA ARG A 82 1.44 14.77 3.98
C ARG A 82 0.99 16.21 4.30
N GLY A 83 0.09 16.77 3.50
CA GLY A 83 -0.47 18.11 3.73
C GLY A 83 -1.45 18.21 4.91
N HIS A 84 -1.83 17.10 5.53
CA HIS A 84 -2.78 17.03 6.64
C HIS A 84 -2.11 16.71 7.98
N ASN A 85 -0.90 17.22 8.22
CA ASN A 85 -0.10 16.90 9.40
C ASN A 85 -0.72 17.40 10.73
N VAL A 86 -1.62 18.36 10.69
CA VAL A 86 -2.42 18.82 11.85
C VAL A 86 -3.27 17.69 12.49
N PHE A 87 -3.51 16.63 11.74
CA PHE A 87 -4.25 15.46 12.21
C PHE A 87 -3.36 14.30 12.67
N TRP A 88 -2.05 14.48 12.70
CA TRP A 88 -1.13 13.47 13.20
C TRP A 88 -1.05 13.54 14.73
N ASP A 89 -0.61 12.45 15.36
CA ASP A 89 -0.50 12.40 16.82
C ASP A 89 0.66 13.24 17.33
N LYS A 90 1.72 13.35 16.54
CA LYS A 90 2.88 14.20 16.85
C LYS A 90 2.58 15.67 16.58
N SER A 91 3.07 16.52 17.47
CA SER A 91 2.94 17.98 17.35
C SER A 91 3.71 18.52 16.13
N GLY A 92 3.34 19.71 15.68
CA GLY A 92 4.05 20.38 14.59
C GLY A 92 5.55 20.64 14.88
N ILE A 93 5.92 20.80 16.15
CA ILE A 93 7.32 20.96 16.60
C ILE A 93 8.06 19.64 16.43
N GLU A 94 7.50 18.52 16.92
CA GLU A 94 8.10 17.19 16.79
C GLU A 94 8.25 16.80 15.31
N ILE A 95 7.23 17.09 14.49
CA ILE A 95 7.26 16.82 13.05
C ILE A 95 8.42 17.55 12.37
N ARG A 96 8.62 18.85 12.69
CA ARG A 96 9.71 19.64 12.12
C ARG A 96 11.07 19.18 12.59
N ASN A 97 11.25 18.99 13.90
CA ASN A 97 12.52 18.60 14.51
C ASN A 97 13.01 17.24 14.01
N ALA A 98 12.11 16.25 13.93
CA ALA A 98 12.42 14.92 13.42
C ALA A 98 12.29 14.79 11.88
N LYS A 99 11.98 15.88 11.15
CA LYS A 99 11.79 15.88 9.69
C LYS A 99 10.80 14.82 9.20
N ILE A 100 9.71 14.60 9.95
CA ILE A 100 8.72 13.55 9.66
C ILE A 100 7.97 13.86 8.36
N LYS A 101 7.96 12.89 7.44
CA LYS A 101 7.33 13.02 6.13
C LYS A 101 6.11 12.13 5.93
N HIS A 102 5.88 11.15 6.81
CA HIS A 102 4.89 10.09 6.67
C HIS A 102 3.87 10.12 7.79
N CYS A 103 2.58 10.04 7.44
CA CYS A 103 1.52 9.99 8.46
C CYS A 103 1.48 8.65 9.23
N GLY A 104 1.97 7.57 8.66
CA GLY A 104 1.92 6.22 9.25
C GLY A 104 0.58 5.48 9.05
N MET A 105 -0.51 6.16 8.64
CA MET A 105 -1.87 5.62 8.64
C MET A 105 -2.51 5.43 7.25
N CYS A 106 -2.02 6.11 6.21
CA CYS A 106 -2.59 5.95 4.85
C CYS A 106 -2.04 4.70 4.16
N LEU A 107 -2.79 4.12 3.21
CA LEU A 107 -2.37 2.89 2.51
C LEU A 107 -0.96 2.97 1.91
N PRO A 108 -0.55 4.06 1.22
CA PRO A 108 0.82 4.15 0.73
C PRO A 108 1.88 4.11 1.84
N CYS A 109 1.60 4.68 3.04
CA CYS A 109 2.49 4.56 4.20
C CYS A 109 2.53 3.12 4.73
N LEU A 110 1.38 2.45 4.85
CA LEU A 110 1.30 1.08 5.33
C LEU A 110 2.08 0.11 4.43
N TYR A 111 1.87 0.17 3.11
CA TYR A 111 2.64 -0.63 2.16
C TYR A 111 4.13 -0.29 2.13
N ARG A 112 4.49 0.98 2.39
CA ARG A 112 5.90 1.36 2.57
C ARG A 112 6.49 0.69 3.82
N ARG A 113 5.79 0.73 4.94
CA ARG A 113 6.23 0.11 6.19
C ARG A 113 6.45 -1.39 6.03
N VAL A 114 5.47 -2.08 5.45
CA VAL A 114 5.59 -3.52 5.13
C VAL A 114 6.85 -3.79 4.30
N ALA A 115 7.08 -3.00 3.25
CA ALA A 115 8.24 -3.17 2.39
C ALA A 115 9.56 -2.90 3.10
N LEU A 116 9.65 -1.85 3.91
CA LEU A 116 10.87 -1.50 4.64
C LEU A 116 11.14 -2.44 5.81
N ASP A 117 10.11 -2.99 6.45
CA ASP A 117 10.28 -3.99 7.51
C ASP A 117 10.98 -5.26 7.00
N THR A 118 10.76 -5.65 5.73
CA THR A 118 11.43 -6.83 5.15
C THR A 118 12.94 -6.72 5.09
N ILE A 119 13.47 -5.51 5.14
CA ILE A 119 14.91 -5.21 5.11
C ILE A 119 15.40 -4.49 6.38
N GLY A 120 14.57 -4.40 7.43
CA GLY A 120 14.92 -3.80 8.71
C GLY A 120 15.00 -2.27 8.73
N LEU A 121 14.43 -1.60 7.74
CA LEU A 121 14.47 -0.13 7.60
C LEU A 121 13.14 0.56 7.96
N ASP A 122 12.14 -0.15 8.53
CA ASP A 122 10.90 0.48 9.01
C ASP A 122 11.18 1.25 10.32
N ASN A 123 11.36 2.56 10.20
CA ASN A 123 11.64 3.45 11.34
C ASN A 123 10.34 4.12 11.82
N GLU A 124 9.79 3.61 12.92
CA GLU A 124 8.53 4.11 13.52
C GLU A 124 8.67 5.53 14.09
N ALA A 125 9.89 5.96 14.49
CA ALA A 125 10.12 7.31 15.00
C ALA A 125 9.85 8.39 13.95
N LEU A 126 9.97 8.06 12.67
CA LEU A 126 9.72 8.96 11.52
C LEU A 126 8.26 8.96 11.04
N LEU A 127 7.33 8.45 11.84
CA LEU A 127 5.90 8.45 11.54
C LEU A 127 5.14 9.49 12.38
N GLY A 128 4.18 10.15 11.75
CA GLY A 128 3.32 11.12 12.43
C GLY A 128 2.29 10.50 13.37
N THR A 129 1.93 9.24 13.12
CA THR A 129 0.94 8.47 13.90
C THR A 129 1.41 7.03 14.02
N ASP A 130 1.38 6.50 15.23
CA ASP A 130 1.62 5.08 15.48
C ASP A 130 0.31 4.31 15.48
N VAL A 131 0.08 3.55 14.41
CA VAL A 131 -1.14 2.75 14.25
C VAL A 131 -1.03 1.33 14.80
N LEU A 132 0.18 0.88 15.15
CA LEU A 132 0.44 -0.50 15.55
C LEU A 132 0.42 -0.70 17.08
N HIS A 133 0.79 0.34 17.83
CA HIS A 133 0.92 0.28 19.28
C HIS A 133 -0.04 1.25 19.99
N GLY A 134 -0.83 1.99 19.22
CA GLY A 134 -1.51 3.18 19.68
C GLY A 134 -2.57 2.95 20.75
N ILE A 135 -2.22 3.21 22.01
CA ILE A 135 -3.16 3.45 23.11
C ILE A 135 -4.10 4.62 22.76
N LYS A 136 -3.64 5.58 21.96
CA LYS A 136 -4.43 6.71 21.41
C LYS A 136 -5.17 6.38 20.12
N PHE A 137 -5.01 5.19 19.61
CA PHE A 137 -5.71 4.70 18.44
C PHE A 137 -7.12 4.24 18.85
N ASN A 138 -7.82 5.13 19.48
CA ASN A 138 -9.21 4.90 19.84
C ASN A 138 -9.99 4.77 18.54
N LEU A 139 -10.38 3.54 18.21
CA LEU A 139 -11.15 3.19 17.04
C LEU A 139 -12.61 3.68 17.18
N ASP A 140 -12.86 4.57 18.16
CA ASP A 140 -14.11 5.26 18.39
C ASP A 140 -14.47 6.20 17.22
N ASN A 141 -15.76 6.45 17.10
CA ASN A 141 -16.39 7.21 16.01
C ASN A 141 -15.74 8.56 15.66
N LYS A 142 -15.11 9.25 16.63
CA LYS A 142 -14.45 10.54 16.40
C LYS A 142 -13.14 10.41 15.60
N HIS A 143 -12.45 9.29 15.69
CA HIS A 143 -11.16 9.05 15.04
C HIS A 143 -11.28 8.20 13.77
N GLN A 144 -12.44 7.64 13.46
CA GLN A 144 -12.66 6.79 12.28
C GLN A 144 -12.28 7.46 10.95
N LYS A 145 -12.53 8.78 10.82
CA LYS A 145 -12.17 9.52 9.60
C LYS A 145 -10.65 9.62 9.39
N ARG A 146 -9.88 9.75 10.47
CA ARG A 146 -8.41 9.83 10.43
C ARG A 146 -7.79 8.52 9.97
N ASN A 147 -8.28 7.42 10.54
CA ASN A 147 -7.70 6.08 10.43
C ASN A 147 -8.45 5.22 9.41
N ARG A 148 -9.29 5.83 8.59
CA ARG A 148 -10.15 5.13 7.62
C ARG A 148 -9.39 4.12 6.76
N ASP A 149 -8.17 4.45 6.32
CA ASP A 149 -7.37 3.58 5.47
C ASP A 149 -6.93 2.32 6.22
N PHE A 150 -6.45 2.50 7.45
CA PHE A 150 -6.00 1.39 8.28
C PHE A 150 -7.17 0.51 8.73
N ASN A 151 -8.27 1.11 9.16
CA ASN A 151 -9.48 0.37 9.54
C ASN A 151 -10.06 -0.42 8.36
N ALA A 152 -10.08 0.17 7.17
CA ALA A 152 -10.51 -0.52 5.96
C ALA A 152 -9.58 -1.70 5.62
N LEU A 153 -8.27 -1.54 5.82
CA LEU A 153 -7.31 -2.63 5.65
C LEU A 153 -7.56 -3.77 6.64
N LEU A 154 -7.70 -3.47 7.95
CA LEU A 154 -7.99 -4.50 8.96
C LEU A 154 -9.31 -5.23 8.66
N TYR A 155 -10.36 -4.48 8.32
CA TYR A 155 -11.65 -5.06 7.93
C TYR A 155 -11.51 -5.98 6.71
N PHE A 156 -10.76 -5.55 5.70
CA PHE A 156 -10.52 -6.35 4.48
C PHE A 156 -9.80 -7.65 4.81
N LEU A 157 -8.73 -7.58 5.59
CA LEU A 157 -7.96 -8.76 6.00
C LEU A 157 -8.85 -9.77 6.71
N LYS A 158 -9.68 -9.32 7.65
CA LYS A 158 -10.57 -10.17 8.45
C LYS A 158 -11.70 -10.79 7.64
N ASN A 159 -12.34 -10.01 6.75
CA ASN A 159 -13.66 -10.39 6.22
C ASN A 159 -13.65 -10.64 4.71
N ARG A 160 -12.65 -10.13 3.98
CA ARG A 160 -12.68 -10.09 2.51
C ARG A 160 -11.45 -10.67 1.84
N MET A 161 -10.41 -11.03 2.60
CA MET A 161 -9.16 -11.58 2.07
C MET A 161 -9.34 -13.05 1.70
N ASN A 162 -10.06 -13.32 0.64
CA ASN A 162 -10.17 -14.64 0.03
C ASN A 162 -10.10 -14.52 -1.50
N GLU A 163 -9.70 -15.59 -2.15
CA GLU A 163 -9.48 -15.63 -3.60
C GLU A 163 -10.70 -15.19 -4.39
N ARG A 164 -11.88 -15.71 -4.01
CA ARG A 164 -13.15 -15.40 -4.70
C ARG A 164 -13.45 -13.89 -4.68
N THR A 165 -13.35 -13.27 -3.51
CA THR A 165 -13.63 -11.83 -3.36
C THR A 165 -12.62 -10.99 -4.13
N ILE A 166 -11.32 -11.31 -4.00
CA ILE A 166 -10.26 -10.59 -4.71
C ILE A 166 -10.46 -10.70 -6.21
N ARG A 167 -10.74 -11.89 -6.72
CA ARG A 167 -10.98 -12.14 -8.15
C ARG A 167 -12.19 -11.36 -8.67
N GLN A 168 -13.29 -11.32 -7.91
CA GLN A 168 -14.47 -10.54 -8.25
C GLN A 168 -14.17 -9.03 -8.33
N GLU A 169 -13.46 -8.48 -7.34
CA GLU A 169 -13.10 -7.06 -7.33
C GLU A 169 -12.14 -6.69 -8.48
N LEU A 170 -11.20 -7.56 -8.83
CA LEU A 170 -10.33 -7.37 -9.99
C LEU A 170 -11.12 -7.37 -11.30
N PHE A 171 -12.07 -8.29 -11.44
CA PHE A 171 -12.96 -8.34 -12.61
C PHE A 171 -13.80 -7.06 -12.73
N PHE A 172 -14.43 -6.60 -11.65
CA PHE A 172 -15.18 -5.34 -11.64
C PHE A 172 -14.32 -4.11 -11.89
N ASN A 173 -13.04 -4.17 -11.59
CA ASN A 173 -12.07 -3.13 -11.92
C ASN A 173 -11.59 -3.16 -13.38
N GLY A 174 -12.04 -4.13 -14.18
CA GLY A 174 -11.79 -4.22 -15.62
C GLY A 174 -10.67 -5.16 -16.02
N ILE A 175 -10.20 -6.04 -15.11
CA ILE A 175 -9.29 -7.13 -15.45
C ILE A 175 -10.16 -8.34 -15.83
N ILE A 176 -10.38 -8.52 -17.11
CA ILE A 176 -11.34 -9.53 -17.64
C ILE A 176 -10.65 -10.79 -18.19
N GLU A 177 -9.42 -10.68 -18.64
CA GLU A 177 -8.63 -11.79 -19.17
C GLU A 177 -8.35 -12.81 -18.06
N LYS A 178 -8.63 -14.11 -18.30
CA LYS A 178 -8.51 -15.16 -17.29
C LYS A 178 -7.09 -15.24 -16.71
N GLN A 179 -6.08 -15.24 -17.58
CA GLN A 179 -4.68 -15.30 -17.17
C GLN A 179 -4.30 -14.08 -16.30
N GLU A 180 -4.67 -12.87 -16.70
CA GLU A 180 -4.42 -11.67 -15.91
C GLU A 180 -5.13 -11.70 -14.57
N LEU A 181 -6.38 -12.19 -14.51
CA LEU A 181 -7.12 -12.39 -13.27
C LEU A 181 -6.38 -13.34 -12.32
N ASP A 182 -5.85 -14.45 -12.83
CA ASP A 182 -5.10 -15.43 -12.03
C ASP A 182 -3.79 -14.81 -11.49
N GLU A 183 -3.03 -14.13 -12.36
CA GLU A 183 -1.78 -13.46 -11.99
C GLU A 183 -1.99 -12.36 -10.94
N TYR A 184 -2.98 -11.48 -11.14
CA TYR A 184 -3.24 -10.38 -10.22
C TYR A 184 -3.94 -10.82 -8.92
N THR A 185 -4.72 -11.89 -8.96
CA THR A 185 -5.27 -12.52 -7.74
C THR A 185 -4.14 -13.07 -6.89
N SER A 186 -3.21 -13.80 -7.48
CA SER A 186 -2.02 -14.33 -6.80
C SER A 186 -1.16 -13.22 -6.21
N LEU A 187 -0.90 -12.14 -6.98
CA LEU A 187 -0.18 -10.96 -6.50
C LEU A 187 -0.87 -10.32 -5.29
N ALA A 188 -2.18 -10.16 -5.34
CA ALA A 188 -2.95 -9.55 -4.25
C ALA A 188 -2.87 -10.39 -2.98
N LEU A 189 -3.12 -11.69 -3.08
CA LEU A 189 -3.02 -12.62 -1.95
C LEU A 189 -1.60 -12.62 -1.35
N HIS A 190 -0.57 -12.66 -2.19
CA HIS A 190 0.82 -12.57 -1.75
C HIS A 190 1.09 -11.27 -0.98
N SER A 191 0.70 -10.13 -1.54
CA SER A 191 0.90 -8.83 -0.91
C SER A 191 0.18 -8.69 0.43
N TYR A 192 -1.05 -9.17 0.54
CA TYR A 192 -1.79 -9.13 1.81
C TYR A 192 -1.25 -10.12 2.84
N ARG A 193 -0.66 -11.26 2.43
CA ARG A 193 0.09 -12.13 3.34
C ARG A 193 1.32 -11.43 3.91
N GLN A 194 2.03 -10.62 3.12
CA GLN A 194 3.13 -9.78 3.62
C GLN A 194 2.63 -8.78 4.68
N VAL A 195 1.47 -8.16 4.46
CA VAL A 195 0.83 -7.28 5.47
C VAL A 195 0.49 -8.06 6.75
N ILE A 196 -0.10 -9.25 6.65
CA ILE A 196 -0.42 -10.10 7.79
C ILE A 196 0.84 -10.44 8.58
N ASN A 197 1.91 -10.87 7.91
CA ASN A 197 3.17 -11.22 8.56
C ASN A 197 3.78 -10.02 9.31
N TRP A 198 3.72 -8.83 8.71
CA TRP A 198 4.14 -7.59 9.34
C TRP A 198 3.29 -7.25 10.57
N LEU A 199 1.96 -7.37 10.50
CA LEU A 199 1.07 -7.14 11.64
C LEU A 199 1.33 -8.15 12.78
N LYS A 200 1.51 -9.43 12.48
CA LYS A 200 1.86 -10.46 13.48
C LYS A 200 3.17 -10.14 14.20
N LYS A 201 4.14 -9.58 13.49
CA LYS A 201 5.45 -9.24 14.03
C LYS A 201 5.44 -7.96 14.87
N LYS A 202 4.67 -6.96 14.46
CA LYS A 202 4.80 -5.58 14.95
C LYS A 202 3.59 -5.04 15.71
N ALA A 203 2.39 -5.52 15.43
CA ALA A 203 1.17 -4.94 15.98
C ALA A 203 0.80 -5.54 17.35
N THR A 204 0.07 -4.76 18.14
CA THR A 204 -0.53 -5.25 19.39
C THR A 204 -1.56 -6.34 19.13
N ASN A 205 -1.85 -7.17 20.15
CA ASN A 205 -2.86 -8.22 20.07
C ASN A 205 -4.24 -7.66 19.66
N GLU A 206 -4.61 -6.47 20.12
CA GLU A 206 -5.88 -5.84 19.75
C GLU A 206 -5.97 -5.62 18.23
N ILE A 207 -4.90 -5.10 17.62
CA ILE A 207 -4.84 -4.88 16.17
C ILE A 207 -4.87 -6.21 15.41
N GLN A 208 -4.17 -7.24 15.92
CA GLN A 208 -4.17 -8.57 15.32
C GLN A 208 -5.58 -9.18 15.34
N ILE A 209 -6.28 -9.14 16.46
CA ILE A 209 -7.69 -9.62 16.60
C ILE A 209 -8.60 -8.89 15.60
N ARG A 210 -8.42 -7.57 15.43
CA ARG A 210 -9.20 -6.79 14.46
C ARG A 210 -8.90 -7.16 13.02
N ALA A 211 -7.69 -7.58 12.73
CA ALA A 211 -7.30 -8.10 11.42
C ALA A 211 -7.73 -9.56 11.19
N GLY A 212 -8.21 -10.24 12.23
CA GLY A 212 -8.59 -11.66 12.17
C GLY A 212 -7.40 -12.64 12.14
N ILE A 213 -6.27 -12.26 12.78
CA ILE A 213 -5.01 -13.02 12.76
C ILE A 213 -4.48 -13.24 14.17
#